data_6e9c4d0ae0d4892e77ca80affcfcdf8e
#
_entry.id   6e9c4d0ae0d4892e77ca80affcfcdf8e
#
_cell.length_a   1.000
_cell.length_b   1.000
_cell.length_c   1.000
_cell.angle_alpha   90.00
_cell.angle_beta   90.00
_cell.angle_gamma   90.00
#
_symmetry.space_group_name_H-M   'P 1'
#
loop_
_entity.id
_entity.type
_entity.pdbx_description
1 polymer ?
#
loop_
_entity_poly.entity_id
_entity_poly.type
_entity_poly.pdbx_seq_one_letter_code
_entity_poly.pdbx_strand_id
1 'polypeptide(L)'
;EAIDILQHATHPFEHPAVQGEDLFKEHEKYLTEEHFKSPVFVYDWPKEIKAFYMYQNDDGKTVRGVDLLVPGSGELMGGSERETRLDLLTGRMDELNISKDQMNWYVNLRRFGGCTHSGFGMGFERLIMYLTDIENIRDVIPYPRTPGNCEF
;
A
#
# COMPACT_ATOMS: atom_id res chain seq x y z
N GLU A 1 -5.02 13.10 8.85
CA GLU A 1 -3.97 14.10 8.53
C GLU A 1 -3.74 14.20 7.01
N ALA A 2 -3.33 13.12 6.27
CA ALA A 2 -3.13 13.22 4.81
C ALA A 2 -4.39 13.70 4.09
N ILE A 3 -5.53 13.11 4.38
CA ILE A 3 -6.83 13.52 3.81
C ILE A 3 -7.15 14.99 4.17
N ASP A 4 -6.90 15.43 5.40
CA ASP A 4 -7.15 16.83 5.80
C ASP A 4 -6.26 17.79 5.01
N ILE A 5 -4.99 17.47 4.79
CA ILE A 5 -4.06 18.25 3.97
C ILE A 5 -4.62 18.38 2.55
N LEU A 6 -5.06 17.27 1.94
CA LEU A 6 -5.59 17.25 0.59
C LEU A 6 -6.91 18.03 0.46
N GLN A 7 -7.82 17.91 1.43
CA GLN A 7 -9.10 18.62 1.43
C GLN A 7 -8.95 20.13 1.63
N HIS A 8 -7.89 20.59 2.28
CA HIS A 8 -7.59 22.02 2.46
C HIS A 8 -6.60 22.58 1.44
N ALA A 9 -6.15 21.75 0.50
CA ALA A 9 -5.27 22.17 -0.57
C ALA A 9 -6.00 23.16 -1.52
N THR A 10 -5.27 24.17 -1.99
CA THR A 10 -5.77 25.07 -3.04
C THR A 10 -5.65 24.46 -4.44
N HIS A 11 -5.01 23.30 -4.55
CA HIS A 11 -4.83 22.55 -5.80
C HIS A 11 -6.17 21.96 -6.29
N PRO A 12 -6.56 22.15 -7.55
CA PRO A 12 -7.76 21.55 -8.09
C PRO A 12 -7.51 20.08 -8.45
N PHE A 13 -7.93 19.15 -7.59
CA PHE A 13 -7.88 17.72 -7.88
C PHE A 13 -9.00 17.30 -8.82
N GLU A 14 -8.73 16.36 -9.71
CA GLU A 14 -9.74 15.72 -10.55
C GLU A 14 -10.68 14.84 -9.70
N HIS A 15 -10.10 14.17 -8.69
CA HIS A 15 -10.82 13.33 -7.75
C HIS A 15 -10.71 13.93 -6.35
N PRO A 16 -11.83 14.20 -5.65
CA PRO A 16 -11.77 14.71 -4.29
C PRO A 16 -11.18 13.66 -3.33
N ALA A 17 -10.34 14.09 -2.39
CA ALA A 17 -9.83 13.20 -1.34
C ALA A 17 -10.93 12.90 -0.31
N VAL A 18 -11.32 11.63 -0.18
CA VAL A 18 -12.40 11.17 0.68
C VAL A 18 -11.86 10.27 1.79
N GLN A 19 -12.31 10.50 3.02
CA GLN A 19 -11.95 9.65 4.14
C GLN A 19 -12.51 8.24 3.94
N GLY A 20 -11.65 7.23 4.01
CA GLY A 20 -12.03 5.83 3.81
C GLY A 20 -11.75 5.28 2.40
N GLU A 21 -11.38 6.14 1.46
CA GLU A 21 -10.99 5.77 0.11
C GLU A 21 -9.47 5.76 -0.06
N ASP A 22 -9.00 5.16 -1.15
CA ASP A 22 -7.58 5.12 -1.49
C ASP A 22 -7.11 6.49 -2.05
N LEU A 23 -5.80 6.72 -2.03
CA LEU A 23 -5.20 7.90 -2.62
C LEU A 23 -5.02 7.69 -4.13
N PHE A 24 -5.44 8.68 -4.93
CA PHE A 24 -5.13 8.72 -6.35
C PHE A 24 -3.70 9.24 -6.56
N LYS A 25 -3.13 8.94 -7.73
CA LYS A 25 -1.77 9.40 -8.09
C LYS A 25 -1.57 10.91 -7.97
N GLU A 26 -2.60 11.70 -8.26
CA GLU A 26 -2.55 13.15 -8.10
C GLU A 26 -2.40 13.57 -6.62
N HIS A 27 -3.03 12.82 -5.70
CA HIS A 27 -2.89 13.03 -4.25
C HIS A 27 -1.48 12.70 -3.77
N GLU A 28 -0.94 11.54 -4.20
CA GLU A 28 0.43 11.14 -3.88
C GLU A 28 1.46 12.17 -4.37
N LYS A 29 1.26 12.64 -5.62
CA LYS A 29 2.11 13.65 -6.23
C LYS A 29 2.05 14.97 -5.48
N TYR A 30 0.85 15.45 -5.15
CA TYR A 30 0.70 16.68 -4.38
C TYR A 30 1.39 16.59 -3.01
N LEU A 31 1.20 15.50 -2.28
CA LEU A 31 1.83 15.30 -0.98
C LEU A 31 3.35 15.33 -1.07
N THR A 32 3.93 14.64 -2.07
CA THR A 32 5.37 14.48 -2.18
C THR A 32 6.08 15.63 -2.87
N GLU A 33 5.45 16.26 -3.88
CA GLU A 33 6.10 17.27 -4.73
C GLU A 33 5.73 18.71 -4.38
N GLU A 34 4.50 18.95 -3.88
CA GLU A 34 4.03 20.31 -3.60
C GLU A 34 4.01 20.62 -2.10
N HIS A 35 3.42 19.73 -1.28
CA HIS A 35 3.22 19.99 0.15
C HIS A 35 4.50 19.73 0.95
N PHE A 36 5.00 18.49 0.99
CA PHE A 36 6.19 18.14 1.79
C PHE A 36 7.51 18.31 1.04
N LYS A 37 7.50 18.23 -0.29
CA LYS A 37 8.68 18.30 -1.18
C LYS A 37 9.77 17.29 -0.79
N SER A 38 9.34 16.10 -0.41
CA SER A 38 10.18 15.01 0.08
C SER A 38 9.42 13.68 0.02
N PRO A 39 10.12 12.53 0.16
CA PRO A 39 9.47 11.26 0.45
C PRO A 39 8.57 11.35 1.69
N VAL A 40 7.41 10.68 1.63
CA VAL A 40 6.38 10.71 2.68
C VAL A 40 5.95 9.29 3.02
N PHE A 41 5.91 8.96 4.31
CA PHE A 41 5.25 7.75 4.78
C PHE A 41 3.78 8.04 5.10
N VAL A 42 2.88 7.30 4.47
CA VAL A 42 1.45 7.28 4.81
C VAL A 42 1.15 5.98 5.54
N TYR A 43 0.53 6.05 6.70
CA TYR A 43 0.26 4.91 7.56
C TYR A 43 -1.13 4.98 8.19
N ASP A 44 -1.53 3.93 8.91
CA ASP A 44 -2.86 3.78 9.50
C ASP A 44 -3.98 3.92 8.47
N TRP A 45 -3.88 3.08 7.45
CA TRP A 45 -4.83 3.02 6.34
C TRP A 45 -6.21 2.49 6.76
N PRO A 46 -7.29 2.91 6.10
CA PRO A 46 -8.61 2.33 6.33
C PRO A 46 -8.62 0.81 6.09
N LYS A 47 -9.21 0.06 7.03
CA LYS A 47 -9.28 -1.41 6.99
C LYS A 47 -9.95 -1.92 5.72
N GLU A 48 -10.96 -1.22 5.23
CA GLU A 48 -11.80 -1.65 4.12
C GLU A 48 -11.05 -1.77 2.79
N ILE A 49 -10.04 -0.94 2.59
CA ILE A 49 -9.27 -0.87 1.33
C ILE A 49 -7.95 -1.65 1.37
N LYS A 50 -7.59 -2.21 2.53
CA LYS A 50 -6.32 -2.93 2.70
C LYS A 50 -6.52 -4.43 2.90
N ALA A 51 -5.44 -5.19 2.71
CA ALA A 51 -5.45 -6.65 2.73
C ALA A 51 -5.83 -7.23 4.10
N PHE A 52 -6.49 -8.39 4.07
CA PHE A 52 -7.04 -9.08 5.25
C PHE A 52 -6.01 -9.41 6.33
N TYR A 53 -4.76 -9.56 5.95
CA TYR A 53 -3.68 -10.00 6.84
C TYR A 53 -2.99 -8.86 7.60
N MET A 54 -3.36 -7.61 7.38
CA MET A 54 -2.76 -6.47 8.06
C MET A 54 -3.30 -6.37 9.49
N TYR A 55 -2.42 -6.01 10.43
CA TYR A 55 -2.77 -5.86 11.85
C TYR A 55 -3.81 -4.75 12.02
N GLN A 56 -4.96 -5.10 12.61
CA GLN A 56 -6.03 -4.15 12.87
C GLN A 56 -5.73 -3.32 14.13
N ASN A 57 -5.79 -2.01 14.00
CA ASN A 57 -5.66 -1.09 15.13
C ASN A 57 -6.85 -1.21 16.11
N ASP A 58 -6.65 -0.76 17.34
CA ASP A 58 -7.65 -0.85 18.39
C ASP A 58 -8.89 0.03 18.14
N ASP A 59 -8.80 0.95 17.17
CA ASP A 59 -9.94 1.76 16.71
C ASP A 59 -10.97 0.96 15.88
N GLY A 60 -10.62 -0.26 15.48
CA GLY A 60 -11.44 -1.13 14.64
C GLY A 60 -11.69 -0.62 13.22
N LYS A 61 -11.07 0.48 12.81
CA LYS A 61 -11.29 1.17 11.53
C LYS A 61 -10.05 1.20 10.65
N THR A 62 -8.87 1.18 11.24
CA THR A 62 -7.60 1.28 10.53
C THR A 62 -6.73 0.05 10.72
N VAL A 63 -5.71 -0.10 9.87
CA VAL A 63 -4.71 -1.16 9.94
C VAL A 63 -3.31 -0.56 9.97
N ARG A 64 -2.35 -1.29 10.55
CA ARG A 64 -0.92 -0.92 10.57
C ARG A 64 -0.26 -1.18 9.21
N GLY A 65 -0.87 -0.61 8.18
CA GLY A 65 -0.29 -0.51 6.85
C GLY A 65 0.57 0.74 6.73
N VAL A 66 1.59 0.68 5.91
CA VAL A 66 2.47 1.82 5.60
C VAL A 66 2.85 1.78 4.12
N ASP A 67 2.73 2.92 3.47
CA ASP A 67 3.19 3.12 2.11
C ASP A 67 4.21 4.26 2.08
N LEU A 68 5.33 4.06 1.37
CA LEU A 68 6.32 5.11 1.10
C LEU A 68 6.04 5.69 -0.27
N LEU A 69 5.63 6.95 -0.27
CA LEU A 69 5.43 7.76 -1.47
C LEU A 69 6.69 8.58 -1.75
N VAL A 70 7.11 8.65 -3.00
CA VAL A 70 8.29 9.43 -3.41
C VAL A 70 7.95 10.34 -4.60
N PRO A 71 8.59 11.51 -4.72
CA PRO A 71 8.43 12.38 -5.87
C PRO A 71 8.73 11.65 -7.19
N GLY A 72 7.97 11.92 -8.23
CA GLY A 72 8.15 11.36 -9.57
C GLY A 72 7.68 9.92 -9.77
N SER A 73 7.71 9.07 -8.74
CA SER A 73 7.40 7.63 -8.86
C SER A 73 6.16 7.18 -8.07
N GLY A 74 5.57 8.03 -7.22
CA GLY A 74 4.43 7.69 -6.37
C GLY A 74 4.79 6.65 -5.31
N GLU A 75 3.93 5.66 -5.07
CA GLU A 75 4.19 4.58 -4.12
C GLU A 75 5.38 3.73 -4.56
N LEU A 76 6.47 3.81 -3.82
CA LEU A 76 7.69 3.03 -4.02
C LEU A 76 7.70 1.74 -3.23
N MET A 77 7.16 1.76 -2.01
CA MET A 77 7.15 0.64 -1.09
C MET A 77 5.82 0.60 -0.35
N GLY A 78 5.26 -0.60 -0.23
CA GLY A 78 4.13 -0.88 0.65
C GLY A 78 4.46 -1.96 1.66
N GLY A 79 3.97 -1.83 2.88
CA GLY A 79 4.22 -2.78 3.96
C GLY A 79 3.17 -2.78 5.05
N SER A 80 3.28 -3.71 5.99
CA SER A 80 2.42 -3.74 7.17
C SER A 80 2.98 -4.61 8.28
N GLU A 81 2.56 -4.33 9.50
CA GLU A 81 2.54 -5.35 10.54
C GLU A 81 1.49 -6.41 10.19
N ARG A 82 1.77 -7.67 10.49
CA ARG A 82 0.89 -8.79 10.17
C ARG A 82 -0.02 -9.11 11.35
N GLU A 83 -1.30 -9.39 11.07
CA GLU A 83 -2.25 -9.79 12.11
C GLU A 83 -1.83 -11.13 12.72
N THR A 84 -1.57 -11.13 14.02
CA THR A 84 -1.16 -12.29 14.79
C THR A 84 -2.28 -12.86 15.66
N ARG A 85 -3.35 -12.10 15.87
CA ARG A 85 -4.54 -12.52 16.63
C ARG A 85 -5.44 -13.36 15.73
N LEU A 86 -5.54 -14.66 16.07
CA LEU A 86 -6.22 -15.66 15.23
C LEU A 86 -7.69 -15.31 14.98
N ASP A 87 -8.40 -14.86 16.00
CA ASP A 87 -9.80 -14.47 15.95
C ASP A 87 -10.05 -13.28 15.01
N LEU A 88 -9.21 -12.24 15.08
CA LEU A 88 -9.32 -11.07 14.22
C LEU A 88 -8.95 -11.40 12.77
N LEU A 89 -7.89 -12.20 12.56
CA LEU A 89 -7.53 -12.66 11.22
C LEU A 89 -8.69 -13.45 10.57
N THR A 90 -9.22 -14.44 11.29
CA THR A 90 -10.30 -15.29 10.74
C THR A 90 -11.61 -14.53 10.60
N GLY A 91 -11.92 -13.60 11.50
CA GLY A 91 -13.07 -12.71 11.38
C GLY A 91 -12.99 -11.84 10.12
N ARG A 92 -11.81 -11.26 9.85
CA ARG A 92 -11.61 -10.47 8.63
C ARG A 92 -11.70 -11.31 7.36
N MET A 93 -11.22 -12.56 7.39
CA MET A 93 -11.40 -13.49 6.26
C MET A 93 -12.88 -13.77 6.01
N ASP A 94 -13.70 -13.94 7.06
CA ASP A 94 -15.14 -14.13 6.92
C ASP A 94 -15.83 -12.90 6.31
N GLU A 95 -15.50 -11.69 6.77
CA GLU A 95 -16.03 -10.44 6.21
C GLU A 95 -15.75 -10.32 4.70
N LEU A 96 -14.60 -10.78 4.26
CA LEU A 96 -14.16 -10.71 2.85
C LEU A 96 -14.48 -11.97 2.03
N ASN A 97 -15.19 -12.95 2.60
CA ASN A 97 -15.50 -14.25 1.97
C ASN A 97 -14.25 -15.00 1.49
N ILE A 98 -13.15 -14.91 2.24
CA ILE A 98 -11.91 -15.63 1.93
C ILE A 98 -11.99 -17.04 2.52
N SER A 99 -11.78 -18.07 1.69
CA SER A 99 -11.84 -19.47 2.11
C SER A 99 -10.72 -19.80 3.11
N LYS A 100 -11.10 -20.15 4.34
CA LYS A 100 -10.15 -20.59 5.38
C LYS A 100 -9.48 -21.91 5.02
N ASP A 101 -10.17 -22.78 4.26
CA ASP A 101 -9.59 -24.06 3.84
C ASP A 101 -8.43 -23.86 2.86
N GLN A 102 -8.59 -22.96 1.90
CA GLN A 102 -7.53 -22.62 0.95
C GLN A 102 -6.36 -21.91 1.61
N MET A 103 -6.62 -21.12 2.66
CA MET A 103 -5.63 -20.36 3.43
C MET A 103 -5.26 -21.04 4.76
N ASN A 104 -5.60 -22.33 4.95
CA ASN A 104 -5.37 -23.04 6.21
C ASN A 104 -3.90 -23.01 6.65
N TRP A 105 -2.98 -23.11 5.72
CA TRP A 105 -1.54 -22.99 6.00
C TRP A 105 -1.18 -21.64 6.63
N TYR A 106 -1.80 -20.55 6.18
CA TYR A 106 -1.57 -19.20 6.70
C TYR A 106 -2.21 -19.01 8.08
N VAL A 107 -3.44 -19.50 8.26
CA VAL A 107 -4.16 -19.52 9.56
C VAL A 107 -3.38 -20.33 10.60
N ASN A 108 -2.82 -21.46 10.22
CA ASN A 108 -2.05 -22.34 11.12
C ASN A 108 -0.78 -21.66 11.67
N LEU A 109 -0.19 -20.70 10.95
CA LEU A 109 0.92 -19.89 11.48
C LEU A 109 0.52 -19.05 12.70
N ARG A 110 -0.77 -18.88 12.97
CA ARG A 110 -1.29 -18.21 14.18
C ARG A 110 -1.82 -19.20 15.20
N ARG A 111 -2.40 -20.30 14.72
CA ARG A 111 -2.99 -21.34 15.59
C ARG A 111 -1.94 -22.07 16.43
N PHE A 112 -0.79 -22.35 15.87
CA PHE A 112 0.27 -23.14 16.52
C PHE A 112 1.40 -22.29 17.11
N GLY A 113 1.18 -21.03 17.25
CA GLY A 113 2.12 -20.06 17.79
C GLY A 113 2.73 -19.18 16.69
N GLY A 114 3.23 -18.04 17.12
CA GLY A 114 3.81 -17.05 16.25
C GLY A 114 4.47 -15.93 17.04
N CYS A 115 5.03 -14.97 16.33
CA CYS A 115 5.59 -13.75 16.90
C CYS A 115 5.05 -12.54 16.14
N THR A 116 5.14 -11.38 16.75
CA THR A 116 4.93 -10.10 16.05
C THR A 116 5.93 -10.01 14.90
N HIS A 117 5.44 -9.77 13.71
CA HIS A 117 6.27 -9.64 12.52
C HIS A 117 5.64 -8.66 11.53
N SER A 118 6.48 -8.07 10.72
CA SER A 118 6.10 -7.16 9.64
C SER A 118 6.76 -7.58 8.34
N GLY A 119 6.28 -7.04 7.24
CA GLY A 119 6.90 -7.23 5.95
C GLY A 119 6.58 -6.06 5.04
N PHE A 120 7.46 -5.82 4.08
CA PHE A 120 7.27 -4.83 3.04
C PHE A 120 7.71 -5.37 1.68
N GLY A 121 7.14 -4.80 0.63
CA GLY A 121 7.58 -4.97 -0.74
C GLY A 121 8.00 -3.63 -1.32
N MET A 122 9.10 -3.60 -2.06
CA MET A 122 9.57 -2.44 -2.79
C MET A 122 9.68 -2.77 -4.27
N GLY A 123 9.08 -1.95 -5.12
CA GLY A 123 9.21 -2.09 -6.56
C GLY A 123 10.64 -1.76 -7.01
N PHE A 124 11.40 -2.78 -7.44
CA PHE A 124 12.80 -2.57 -7.83
C PHE A 124 12.92 -1.61 -9.02
N GLU A 125 12.06 -1.77 -10.01
CA GLU A 125 12.02 -0.89 -11.17
C GLU A 125 11.65 0.55 -10.78
N ARG A 126 10.68 0.72 -9.88
CA ARG A 126 10.32 2.04 -9.36
C ARG A 126 11.47 2.67 -8.57
N LEU A 127 12.23 1.87 -7.81
CA LEU A 127 13.42 2.35 -7.13
C LEU A 127 14.47 2.86 -8.13
N ILE A 128 14.72 2.11 -9.22
CA ILE A 128 15.63 2.56 -10.26
C ILE A 128 15.13 3.86 -10.91
N MET A 129 13.84 3.94 -11.27
CA MET A 129 13.23 5.16 -11.80
C MET A 129 13.48 6.36 -10.89
N TYR A 130 13.20 6.19 -9.60
CA TYR A 130 13.38 7.23 -8.60
C TYR A 130 14.84 7.67 -8.46
N LEU A 131 15.81 6.75 -8.48
CA LEU A 131 17.23 7.05 -8.32
C LEU A 131 17.87 7.62 -9.58
N THR A 132 17.32 7.34 -10.76
CA THR A 132 17.89 7.73 -12.06
C THR A 132 17.11 8.81 -12.79
N ASP A 133 15.96 9.23 -12.22
CA ASP A 133 15.03 10.20 -12.81
C ASP A 133 14.50 9.77 -14.19
N ILE A 134 14.38 8.45 -14.41
CA ILE A 134 13.81 7.87 -15.64
C ILE A 134 12.30 7.75 -15.47
N GLU A 135 11.54 8.35 -16.36
CA GLU A 135 10.07 8.40 -16.27
C GLU A 135 9.37 7.12 -16.73
N ASN A 136 9.95 6.39 -17.68
CA ASN A 136 9.31 5.23 -18.28
C ASN A 136 9.87 3.92 -17.70
N ILE A 137 9.04 3.14 -17.04
CA ILE A 137 9.43 1.85 -16.44
C ILE A 137 10.05 0.86 -17.43
N ARG A 138 9.70 0.94 -18.72
CA ARG A 138 10.29 0.07 -19.76
C ARG A 138 11.78 0.31 -19.95
N ASP A 139 12.24 1.52 -19.66
CA ASP A 139 13.65 1.91 -19.86
C ASP A 139 14.54 1.45 -18.70
N VAL A 140 13.94 0.97 -17.59
CA VAL A 140 14.66 0.41 -16.44
C VAL A 140 14.56 -1.12 -16.35
N ILE A 141 13.89 -1.76 -17.31
CA ILE A 141 13.75 -3.22 -17.41
C ILE A 141 14.62 -3.71 -18.57
N PRO A 142 15.54 -4.69 -18.36
CA PRO A 142 16.39 -5.20 -19.43
C PRO A 142 15.63 -5.80 -20.62
N TYR A 143 14.49 -6.44 -20.34
CA TYR A 143 13.64 -7.12 -21.33
C TYR A 143 12.16 -6.76 -21.12
N PRO A 144 11.74 -5.54 -21.49
CA PRO A 144 10.38 -5.09 -21.25
C PRO A 144 9.39 -5.83 -22.13
N ARG A 145 8.37 -6.43 -21.50
CA ARG A 145 7.26 -7.09 -22.20
C ARG A 145 6.06 -6.16 -22.26
N THR A 146 5.50 -6.03 -23.44
CA THR A 146 4.30 -5.21 -23.68
C THR A 146 3.29 -5.97 -24.52
N PRO A 147 2.00 -5.58 -24.53
CA PRO A 147 1.05 -6.18 -25.44
C PRO A 147 1.55 -6.15 -26.90
N GLY A 148 1.64 -7.33 -27.52
CA GLY A 148 2.15 -7.48 -28.89
C GLY A 148 3.68 -7.57 -29.01
N ASN A 149 4.44 -7.44 -27.92
CA ASN A 149 5.89 -7.61 -27.92
C ASN A 149 6.36 -8.49 -26.74
N CYS A 150 6.88 -9.68 -27.08
CA CYS A 150 7.47 -10.64 -26.14
C CYS A 150 8.54 -11.45 -26.87
N GLU A 151 9.57 -10.75 -27.39
CA GLU A 151 10.63 -11.38 -28.18
C GLU A 151 11.74 -12.02 -27.32
N PHE A 152 11.79 -11.67 -26.02
CA PHE A 152 12.80 -12.15 -25.06
C PHE A 152 12.14 -12.67 -23.78
#